data_75cf18674a61418ee93938d1063fbadd
#
_entry.id   75cf18674a61418ee93938d1063fbadd
#
_cell.length_a   1.000
_cell.length_b   1.000
_cell.length_c   1.000
_cell.angle_alpha   90.00
_cell.angle_beta   90.00
_cell.angle_gamma   90.00
#
_symmetry.space_group_name_H-M   'P 1'
#
loop_
_entity.id
_entity.type
_entity.pdbx_description
1 polymer ?
#
loop_
_entity_poly.entity_id
_entity_poly.type
_entity_poly.pdbx_seq_one_letter_code
_entity_poly.pdbx_strand_id
1 'polypeptide(L)'
;MMTLYSGTTCLFSHRCRIVLYEKGMDFQIVDVDLYNMPEDLAVMNPYNRVPVLVERDLILYEANIINEYIDDRFPHPQLIPADPVMRARARLFLFRFELELFSQIDAIEQGSQKTADKARSAIRDNLMQIAPVFAKQKYMLGEEFSMLDVAIAPLLWRLDHYGIQLGKQAAPLMKYAERLFSRPAFIEALTAPERVMRK
;
A
#
# COMPACT_ATOMS: atom_id res chain seq x y z
N MET A 1 -16.30 -13.72 10.91
CA MET A 1 -14.83 -13.48 10.83
C MET A 1 -14.53 -12.84 9.50
N MET A 2 -13.62 -11.90 9.48
CA MET A 2 -13.18 -11.19 8.27
C MET A 2 -12.04 -11.98 7.61
N THR A 3 -12.12 -12.21 6.30
CA THR A 3 -11.12 -12.96 5.52
C THR A 3 -10.58 -12.10 4.39
N LEU A 4 -9.27 -11.96 4.33
CA LEU A 4 -8.58 -11.28 3.25
C LEU A 4 -7.91 -12.29 2.31
N TYR A 5 -8.29 -12.30 1.05
CA TYR A 5 -7.57 -12.99 -0.02
C TYR A 5 -6.44 -12.06 -0.47
N SER A 6 -5.22 -12.48 -0.24
CA SER A 6 -4.04 -11.64 -0.29
C SER A 6 -2.98 -12.23 -1.19
N GLY A 7 -2.55 -11.49 -2.20
CA GLY A 7 -1.37 -11.86 -2.98
C GLY A 7 -0.10 -11.75 -2.14
N THR A 8 0.72 -12.81 -2.16
CA THR A 8 1.91 -12.91 -1.31
C THR A 8 2.99 -11.87 -1.64
N THR A 9 2.97 -11.32 -2.86
CA THR A 9 3.90 -10.28 -3.31
C THR A 9 3.19 -9.02 -3.80
N CYS A 10 1.87 -8.99 -3.73
CA CYS A 10 1.04 -7.90 -4.22
C CYS A 10 1.11 -6.70 -3.27
N LEU A 11 1.55 -5.56 -3.78
CA LEU A 11 1.64 -4.35 -2.95
C LEU A 11 0.29 -3.78 -2.54
N PHE A 12 -0.77 -4.00 -3.31
CA PHE A 12 -2.13 -3.62 -2.94
C PHE A 12 -2.68 -4.50 -1.80
N SER A 13 -2.43 -5.81 -1.85
CA SER A 13 -2.74 -6.71 -0.73
C SER A 13 -1.94 -6.35 0.52
N HIS A 14 -0.69 -5.93 0.35
CA HIS A 14 0.18 -5.48 1.44
C HIS A 14 -0.44 -4.30 2.20
N ARG A 15 -1.03 -3.32 1.50
CA ARG A 15 -1.80 -2.23 2.13
C ARG A 15 -2.88 -2.75 3.07
N CYS A 16 -3.67 -3.70 2.62
CA CYS A 16 -4.76 -4.27 3.40
C CYS A 16 -4.26 -5.05 4.61
N ARG A 17 -3.18 -5.81 4.46
CA ARG A 17 -2.55 -6.52 5.59
C ARG A 17 -2.06 -5.53 6.66
N ILE A 18 -1.43 -4.42 6.25
CA ILE A 18 -0.98 -3.39 7.20
C ILE A 18 -2.16 -2.85 8.00
N VAL A 19 -3.27 -2.51 7.34
CA VAL A 19 -4.47 -1.98 8.02
C VAL A 19 -5.02 -2.99 9.02
N LEU A 20 -5.15 -4.25 8.63
CA LEU A 20 -5.65 -5.30 9.53
C LEU A 20 -4.80 -5.44 10.79
N TYR A 21 -3.48 -5.43 10.66
CA TYR A 21 -2.57 -5.50 11.80
C TYR A 21 -2.57 -4.21 12.63
N GLU A 22 -2.69 -3.04 12.02
CA GLU A 22 -2.84 -1.77 12.75
C GLU A 22 -4.12 -1.72 13.58
N LYS A 23 -5.20 -2.35 13.10
CA LYS A 23 -6.46 -2.44 13.83
C LYS A 23 -6.44 -3.44 14.98
N GLY A 24 -5.57 -4.45 14.91
CA GLY A 24 -5.43 -5.46 15.97
C GLY A 24 -6.66 -6.32 16.22
N MET A 25 -7.54 -6.44 15.23
CA MET A 25 -8.74 -7.26 15.28
C MET A 25 -8.48 -8.68 14.79
N ASP A 26 -9.39 -9.61 15.07
CA ASP A 26 -9.31 -10.97 14.54
C ASP A 26 -9.66 -11.02 13.05
N PHE A 27 -8.80 -11.63 12.26
CA PHE A 27 -8.99 -11.83 10.83
C PHE A 27 -8.28 -13.09 10.35
N GLN A 28 -8.62 -13.52 9.14
CA GLN A 28 -7.91 -14.59 8.43
C GLN A 28 -7.30 -14.04 7.14
N ILE A 29 -6.12 -14.56 6.78
CA ILE A 29 -5.51 -14.31 5.49
C ILE A 29 -5.49 -15.62 4.72
N VAL A 30 -5.99 -15.58 3.48
CA VAL A 30 -5.83 -16.63 2.49
C VAL A 30 -4.78 -16.16 1.48
N ASP A 31 -3.61 -16.78 1.52
CA ASP A 31 -2.54 -16.45 0.58
C ASP A 31 -2.91 -16.90 -0.83
N VAL A 32 -2.75 -16.00 -1.80
CA VAL A 32 -3.02 -16.25 -3.21
C VAL A 32 -1.72 -16.20 -3.98
N ASP A 33 -1.42 -17.28 -4.69
CA ASP A 33 -0.35 -17.31 -5.68
C ASP A 33 -0.83 -16.57 -6.95
N LEU A 34 -0.14 -15.47 -7.28
CA LEU A 34 -0.51 -14.62 -8.43
C LEU A 34 -0.33 -15.31 -9.78
N TYR A 35 0.46 -16.39 -9.83
CA TYR A 35 0.66 -17.18 -11.05
C TYR A 35 -0.32 -18.35 -11.18
N ASN A 36 -1.01 -18.69 -10.09
CA ASN A 36 -1.98 -19.78 -10.04
C ASN A 36 -3.16 -19.39 -9.15
N MET A 37 -3.92 -18.40 -9.61
CA MET A 37 -5.06 -17.87 -8.85
C MET A 37 -6.21 -18.88 -8.80
N PRO A 38 -6.88 -19.04 -7.63
CA PRO A 38 -8.02 -19.92 -7.49
C PRO A 38 -9.20 -19.46 -8.34
N GLU A 39 -9.97 -20.43 -8.86
CA GLU A 39 -11.14 -20.14 -9.70
C GLU A 39 -12.20 -19.31 -8.97
N ASP A 40 -12.35 -19.51 -7.67
CA ASP A 40 -13.30 -18.77 -6.83
C ASP A 40 -13.03 -17.28 -6.79
N LEU A 41 -11.79 -16.87 -7.04
CA LEU A 41 -11.43 -15.46 -7.03
C LEU A 41 -12.16 -14.66 -8.11
N ALA A 42 -12.28 -15.22 -9.31
CA ALA A 42 -12.98 -14.57 -10.41
C ALA A 42 -14.49 -14.43 -10.15
N VAL A 43 -15.06 -15.31 -9.32
CA VAL A 43 -16.45 -15.22 -8.87
C VAL A 43 -16.64 -14.06 -7.90
N MET A 44 -15.67 -13.87 -6.99
CA MET A 44 -15.71 -12.81 -5.99
C MET A 44 -15.36 -11.44 -6.56
N ASN A 45 -14.41 -11.40 -7.49
CA ASN A 45 -13.96 -10.16 -8.14
C ASN A 45 -13.96 -10.34 -9.66
N PRO A 46 -14.84 -9.63 -10.39
CA PRO A 46 -14.92 -9.75 -11.84
C PRO A 46 -13.64 -9.35 -12.58
N TYR A 47 -12.75 -8.60 -11.94
CA TYR A 47 -11.43 -8.25 -12.49
C TYR A 47 -10.37 -9.32 -12.21
N ASN A 48 -10.73 -10.38 -11.49
CA ASN A 48 -9.85 -11.51 -11.16
C ASN A 48 -8.50 -11.03 -10.55
N ARG A 49 -8.57 -10.18 -9.56
CA ARG A 49 -7.41 -9.59 -8.88
C ARG A 49 -7.56 -9.65 -7.38
N VAL A 50 -6.43 -9.61 -6.67
CA VAL A 50 -6.33 -9.44 -5.23
C VAL A 50 -5.97 -7.98 -4.91
N PRO A 51 -6.27 -7.46 -3.71
CA PRO A 51 -6.94 -8.14 -2.60
C PRO A 51 -8.46 -8.25 -2.77
N VAL A 52 -9.05 -9.24 -2.08
CA VAL A 52 -10.50 -9.36 -1.90
C VAL A 52 -10.78 -9.57 -0.43
N LEU A 53 -11.72 -8.80 0.13
CA LEU A 53 -12.17 -8.94 1.50
C LEU A 53 -13.55 -9.58 1.54
N VAL A 54 -13.73 -10.57 2.39
CA VAL A 54 -15.00 -11.22 2.63
C VAL A 54 -15.35 -11.10 4.12
N GLU A 55 -16.52 -10.54 4.42
CA GLU A 55 -17.10 -10.53 5.77
C GLU A 55 -18.59 -10.80 5.66
N ARG A 56 -19.03 -12.00 6.11
CA ARG A 56 -20.42 -12.48 5.94
C ARG A 56 -20.81 -12.43 4.46
N ASP A 57 -21.86 -11.70 4.11
CA ASP A 57 -22.36 -11.55 2.74
C ASP A 57 -21.67 -10.44 1.95
N LEU A 58 -20.82 -9.65 2.63
CA LEU A 58 -20.08 -8.57 1.99
C LEU A 58 -18.82 -9.10 1.32
N ILE A 59 -18.68 -8.80 0.03
CA ILE A 59 -17.47 -9.04 -0.75
C ILE A 59 -17.00 -7.71 -1.29
N LEU A 60 -15.76 -7.33 -0.97
CA LEU A 60 -15.13 -6.09 -1.44
C LEU A 60 -13.83 -6.39 -2.17
N TYR A 61 -13.55 -5.63 -3.19
CA TYR A 61 -12.27 -5.59 -3.87
C TYR A 61 -11.83 -4.12 -4.05
N GLU A 62 -10.63 -3.87 -4.55
CA GLU A 62 -9.90 -2.60 -4.54
C GLU A 62 -9.39 -2.22 -3.14
N ALA A 63 -8.06 -2.16 -3.01
CA ALA A 63 -7.40 -2.00 -1.71
C ALA A 63 -7.88 -0.78 -0.92
N ASN A 64 -8.04 0.37 -1.58
CA ASN A 64 -8.44 1.59 -0.90
C ASN A 64 -9.90 1.55 -0.43
N ILE A 65 -10.77 0.86 -1.16
CA ILE A 65 -12.17 0.64 -0.75
C ILE A 65 -12.21 -0.31 0.45
N ILE A 66 -11.46 -1.41 0.39
CA ILE A 66 -11.33 -2.36 1.51
C ILE A 66 -10.83 -1.65 2.76
N ASN A 67 -9.79 -0.86 2.64
CA ASN A 67 -9.17 -0.17 3.76
C ASN A 67 -10.08 0.88 4.38
N GLU A 68 -10.84 1.61 3.58
CA GLU A 68 -11.84 2.56 4.08
C GLU A 68 -12.96 1.84 4.84
N TYR A 69 -13.42 0.70 4.33
CA TYR A 69 -14.41 -0.13 5.03
C TYR A 69 -13.87 -0.63 6.38
N ILE A 70 -12.63 -1.14 6.43
CA ILE A 70 -12.03 -1.61 7.67
C ILE A 70 -11.90 -0.47 8.67
N ASP A 71 -11.49 0.73 8.22
CA ASP A 71 -11.34 1.90 9.08
C ASP A 71 -12.68 2.36 9.67
N ASP A 72 -13.74 2.36 8.87
CA ASP A 72 -15.11 2.69 9.32
C ASP A 72 -15.66 1.62 10.27
N ARG A 73 -15.42 0.34 9.97
CA ARG A 73 -15.90 -0.80 10.76
C ARG A 73 -15.21 -0.91 12.13
N PHE A 74 -13.91 -0.56 12.17
CA PHE A 74 -13.05 -0.59 13.35
C PHE A 74 -12.38 0.78 13.51
N PRO A 75 -13.04 1.76 14.11
CA PRO A 75 -12.60 3.15 14.08
C PRO A 75 -11.37 3.46 14.96
N HIS A 76 -10.89 2.50 15.74
CA HIS A 76 -9.74 2.70 16.62
C HIS A 76 -8.59 1.73 16.30
N PRO A 77 -7.37 2.23 16.03
CA PRO A 77 -7.03 3.63 15.75
C PRO A 77 -7.61 4.11 14.43
N GLN A 78 -8.05 5.36 14.35
CA GLN A 78 -8.58 5.95 13.12
C GLN A 78 -7.45 6.28 12.16
N LEU A 79 -7.53 5.81 10.91
CA LEU A 79 -6.50 5.99 9.90
C LEU A 79 -6.87 7.05 8.84
N ILE A 80 -8.16 7.24 8.59
CA ILE A 80 -8.65 8.33 7.75
C ILE A 80 -9.26 9.39 8.66
N PRO A 81 -8.84 10.68 8.55
CA PRO A 81 -9.37 11.73 9.42
C PRO A 81 -10.89 11.85 9.37
N ALA A 82 -11.51 12.10 10.53
CA ALA A 82 -12.95 12.32 10.62
C ALA A 82 -13.38 13.72 10.16
N ASP A 83 -12.49 14.71 10.31
CA ASP A 83 -12.74 16.06 9.84
C ASP A 83 -12.99 16.08 8.33
N PRO A 84 -14.09 16.66 7.83
CA PRO A 84 -14.43 16.60 6.42
C PRO A 84 -13.36 17.17 5.48
N VAL A 85 -12.69 18.25 5.88
CA VAL A 85 -11.65 18.88 5.06
C VAL A 85 -10.42 17.98 4.97
N MET A 86 -9.96 17.46 6.10
CA MET A 86 -8.80 16.55 6.15
C MET A 86 -9.11 15.21 5.48
N ARG A 87 -10.33 14.71 5.64
CA ARG A 87 -10.80 13.49 4.97
C ARG A 87 -10.79 13.65 3.45
N ALA A 88 -11.29 14.75 2.95
CA ALA A 88 -11.30 15.07 1.52
C ALA A 88 -9.86 15.16 0.97
N ARG A 89 -8.95 15.81 1.69
CA ARG A 89 -7.53 15.88 1.32
C ARG A 89 -6.89 14.50 1.29
N ALA A 90 -7.14 13.67 2.29
CA ALA A 90 -6.62 12.31 2.36
C ALA A 90 -7.07 11.48 1.15
N ARG A 91 -8.36 11.53 0.80
CA ARG A 91 -8.92 10.82 -0.35
C ARG A 91 -8.35 11.33 -1.68
N LEU A 92 -8.13 12.65 -1.80
CA LEU A 92 -7.48 13.24 -2.97
C LEU A 92 -6.03 12.73 -3.13
N PHE A 93 -5.25 12.68 -2.05
CA PHE A 93 -3.89 12.14 -2.09
C PHE A 93 -3.87 10.65 -2.44
N LEU A 94 -4.79 9.85 -1.90
CA LEU A 94 -4.91 8.44 -2.27
C LEU A 94 -5.18 8.29 -3.78
N PHE A 95 -6.08 9.08 -4.32
CA PHE A 95 -6.35 9.11 -5.77
C PHE A 95 -5.09 9.46 -6.57
N ARG A 96 -4.36 10.49 -6.16
CA ARG A 96 -3.12 10.92 -6.82
C ARG A 96 -2.03 9.86 -6.75
N PHE A 97 -1.89 9.13 -5.63
CA PHE A 97 -0.94 8.03 -5.53
C PHE A 97 -1.25 6.94 -6.57
N GLU A 98 -2.52 6.58 -6.72
CA GLU A 98 -2.91 5.59 -7.74
C GLU A 98 -2.56 6.09 -9.14
N LEU A 99 -2.91 7.31 -9.45
CA LEU A 99 -2.71 7.90 -10.77
C LEU A 99 -1.22 8.14 -11.10
N GLU A 100 -0.46 8.66 -10.16
CA GLU A 100 0.90 9.16 -10.40
C GLU A 100 2.01 8.14 -10.08
N LEU A 101 1.76 7.21 -9.15
CA LEU A 101 2.76 6.24 -8.69
C LEU A 101 2.38 4.80 -9.05
N PHE A 102 1.25 4.34 -8.55
CA PHE A 102 0.90 2.91 -8.65
C PHE A 102 0.50 2.48 -10.06
N SER A 103 0.01 3.40 -10.89
CA SER A 103 -0.22 3.15 -12.31
C SER A 103 1.04 2.79 -13.10
N GLN A 104 2.23 3.09 -12.58
CA GLN A 104 3.51 2.80 -13.20
C GLN A 104 4.03 1.38 -12.92
N ILE A 105 3.46 0.69 -11.95
CA ILE A 105 4.01 -0.58 -11.47
C ILE A 105 3.91 -1.69 -12.52
N ASP A 106 2.80 -1.81 -13.21
CA ASP A 106 2.63 -2.82 -14.27
C ASP A 106 3.69 -2.68 -15.38
N ALA A 107 4.07 -1.46 -15.71
CA ALA A 107 5.12 -1.20 -16.69
C ALA A 107 6.49 -1.71 -16.21
N ILE A 108 6.77 -1.64 -14.91
CA ILE A 108 8.01 -2.16 -14.31
C ILE A 108 8.00 -3.68 -14.30
N GLU A 109 6.88 -4.29 -13.91
CA GLU A 109 6.78 -5.74 -13.71
C GLU A 109 6.62 -6.51 -15.02
N GLN A 110 5.92 -5.96 -16.01
CA GLN A 110 5.50 -6.66 -17.22
C GLN A 110 5.88 -5.98 -18.53
N GLY A 111 6.34 -4.73 -18.47
CA GLY A 111 6.69 -3.96 -19.65
C GLY A 111 8.05 -4.32 -20.25
N SER A 112 8.33 -3.77 -21.44
CA SER A 112 9.68 -3.80 -22.02
C SER A 112 10.66 -3.04 -21.13
N GLN A 113 11.95 -3.27 -21.29
CA GLN A 113 12.99 -2.56 -20.54
C GLN A 113 12.84 -1.04 -20.67
N LYS A 114 12.61 -0.54 -21.88
CA LYS A 114 12.40 0.90 -22.14
C LYS A 114 11.18 1.46 -21.38
N THR A 115 10.06 0.75 -21.41
CA THR A 115 8.85 1.14 -20.71
C THR A 115 9.03 1.08 -19.19
N ALA A 116 9.70 0.04 -18.69
CA ALA A 116 10.02 -0.10 -17.28
C ALA A 116 10.95 1.01 -16.78
N ASP A 117 11.98 1.36 -17.54
CA ASP A 117 12.91 2.44 -17.17
C ASP A 117 12.23 3.80 -17.14
N LYS A 118 11.31 4.06 -18.06
CA LYS A 118 10.47 5.27 -18.04
C LYS A 118 9.58 5.33 -16.80
N ALA A 119 8.99 4.21 -16.44
CA ALA A 119 8.15 4.10 -15.23
C ALA A 119 8.97 4.30 -13.95
N ARG A 120 10.17 3.71 -13.85
CA ARG A 120 11.09 3.93 -12.73
C ARG A 120 11.46 5.40 -12.57
N SER A 121 11.77 6.07 -13.68
CA SER A 121 12.09 7.51 -13.68
C SER A 121 10.89 8.34 -13.21
N ALA A 122 9.69 8.02 -13.66
CA ALA A 122 8.47 8.73 -13.25
C ALA A 122 8.21 8.60 -11.74
N ILE A 123 8.35 7.39 -11.19
CA ILE A 123 8.21 7.16 -9.75
C ILE A 123 9.30 7.89 -8.98
N ARG A 124 10.55 7.78 -9.42
CA ARG A 124 11.68 8.48 -8.78
C ARG A 124 11.44 9.98 -8.71
N ASP A 125 11.10 10.61 -9.82
CA ASP A 125 10.89 12.05 -9.89
C ASP A 125 9.75 12.50 -8.97
N ASN A 126 8.68 11.73 -8.91
CA ASN A 126 7.55 11.98 -8.03
C ASN A 126 7.95 11.89 -6.55
N LEU A 127 8.66 10.83 -6.15
CA LEU A 127 9.14 10.64 -4.80
C LEU A 127 10.14 11.74 -4.39
N MET A 128 11.00 12.17 -5.31
CA MET A 128 11.96 13.26 -5.07
C MET A 128 11.24 14.59 -4.83
N GLN A 129 10.09 14.83 -5.46
CA GLN A 129 9.30 16.04 -5.24
C GLN A 129 8.66 16.08 -3.84
N ILE A 130 8.24 14.94 -3.31
CA ILE A 130 7.62 14.89 -1.98
C ILE A 130 8.63 14.76 -0.84
N ALA A 131 9.87 14.36 -1.12
CA ALA A 131 10.90 14.12 -0.11
C ALA A 131 11.11 15.31 0.86
N PRO A 132 11.17 16.59 0.41
CA PRO A 132 11.38 17.73 1.32
C PRO A 132 10.30 17.91 2.38
N VAL A 133 9.09 17.42 2.14
CA VAL A 133 7.98 17.50 3.09
C VAL A 133 8.34 16.83 4.42
N PHE A 134 9.07 15.71 4.36
CA PHE A 134 9.46 14.93 5.54
C PHE A 134 10.61 15.51 6.34
N ALA A 135 11.22 16.59 5.88
CA ALA A 135 12.13 17.40 6.70
C ALA A 135 11.38 18.20 7.78
N LYS A 136 10.07 18.45 7.58
CA LYS A 136 9.25 19.31 8.44
C LYS A 136 8.12 18.57 9.14
N GLN A 137 7.72 17.41 8.67
CA GLN A 137 6.62 16.62 9.25
C GLN A 137 6.95 15.14 9.32
N LYS A 138 6.33 14.49 10.27
CA LYS A 138 6.61 13.09 10.63
C LYS A 138 5.94 12.10 9.68
N TYR A 139 4.71 12.38 9.24
CA TYR A 139 3.89 11.54 8.39
C TYR A 139 3.27 12.35 7.25
N MET A 140 2.60 11.69 6.32
CA MET A 140 2.04 12.33 5.13
C MET A 140 1.02 13.44 5.43
N LEU A 141 0.21 13.31 6.48
CA LEU A 141 -0.76 14.33 6.90
C LEU A 141 -0.29 15.19 8.07
N GLY A 142 0.95 15.05 8.51
CA GLY A 142 1.52 15.81 9.62
C GLY A 142 2.13 14.92 10.71
N GLU A 143 1.65 15.02 11.94
CA GLU A 143 2.20 14.31 13.09
C GLU A 143 1.59 12.92 13.32
N GLU A 144 0.43 12.65 12.75
CA GLU A 144 -0.30 11.41 12.97
C GLU A 144 -0.14 10.44 11.78
N PHE A 145 0.08 9.17 12.10
CA PHE A 145 0.06 8.07 11.13
C PHE A 145 -1.35 7.95 10.53
N SER A 146 -1.43 7.80 9.21
CA SER A 146 -2.71 7.77 8.49
C SER A 146 -2.73 6.73 7.37
N MET A 147 -3.89 6.61 6.74
CA MET A 147 -4.09 5.75 5.58
C MET A 147 -3.16 6.10 4.41
N LEU A 148 -2.71 7.36 4.30
CA LEU A 148 -1.73 7.75 3.28
C LEU A 148 -0.38 7.07 3.47
N ASP A 149 0.05 6.95 4.73
CA ASP A 149 1.29 6.25 5.08
C ASP A 149 1.18 4.76 4.77
N VAL A 150 0.03 4.16 5.07
CA VAL A 150 -0.28 2.77 4.69
C VAL A 150 -0.19 2.59 3.18
N ALA A 151 -0.75 3.51 2.41
CA ALA A 151 -0.84 3.39 0.96
C ALA A 151 0.53 3.42 0.27
N ILE A 152 1.44 4.28 0.75
CA ILE A 152 2.76 4.46 0.12
C ILE A 152 3.82 3.47 0.64
N ALA A 153 3.66 2.94 1.85
CA ALA A 153 4.66 2.08 2.48
C ALA A 153 5.07 0.86 1.64
N PRO A 154 4.14 0.11 1.00
CA PRO A 154 4.51 -1.02 0.16
C PRO A 154 5.40 -0.66 -1.03
N LEU A 155 5.20 0.51 -1.62
CA LEU A 155 6.06 1.01 -2.70
C LEU A 155 7.45 1.36 -2.18
N LEU A 156 7.55 2.08 -1.08
CA LEU A 156 8.84 2.45 -0.47
C LEU A 156 9.64 1.21 -0.06
N TRP A 157 8.96 0.16 0.41
CA TRP A 157 9.60 -1.12 0.73
C TRP A 157 10.21 -1.80 -0.50
N ARG A 158 9.61 -1.62 -1.69
CA ARG A 158 9.98 -2.28 -2.93
C ARG A 158 10.92 -1.49 -3.83
N LEU A 159 11.43 -0.35 -3.38
CA LEU A 159 12.31 0.48 -4.24
C LEU A 159 13.52 -0.30 -4.75
N ASP A 160 14.21 -1.04 -3.87
CA ASP A 160 15.34 -1.89 -4.28
C ASP A 160 14.91 -3.00 -5.24
N HIS A 161 13.79 -3.64 -4.94
CA HIS A 161 13.23 -4.72 -5.75
C HIS A 161 12.87 -4.25 -7.17
N TYR A 162 12.35 -3.04 -7.31
CA TYR A 162 12.01 -2.44 -8.61
C TYR A 162 13.20 -1.75 -9.28
N GLY A 163 14.34 -1.67 -8.64
CA GLY A 163 15.52 -0.99 -9.18
C GLY A 163 15.38 0.52 -9.25
N ILE A 164 14.60 1.11 -8.34
CA ILE A 164 14.42 2.55 -8.24
C ILE A 164 15.42 3.10 -7.23
N GLN A 165 16.36 3.92 -7.71
CA GLN A 165 17.36 4.56 -6.86
C GLN A 165 17.05 6.04 -6.69
N LEU A 166 16.98 6.49 -5.44
CA LEU A 166 16.76 7.88 -5.09
C LEU A 166 18.10 8.59 -4.83
N GLY A 167 18.14 9.89 -5.16
CA GLY A 167 19.31 10.71 -4.88
C GLY A 167 19.46 11.05 -3.39
N LYS A 168 20.60 11.65 -3.03
CA LYS A 168 20.89 12.04 -1.64
C LYS A 168 19.88 13.03 -1.05
N GLN A 169 19.23 13.83 -1.89
CA GLN A 169 18.17 14.74 -1.47
C GLN A 169 16.93 14.03 -0.94
N ALA A 170 16.80 12.73 -1.19
CA ALA A 170 15.72 11.92 -0.66
C ALA A 170 15.95 11.46 0.79
N ALA A 171 17.01 11.86 1.47
CA ALA A 171 17.30 11.46 2.84
C ALA A 171 16.12 11.66 3.82
N PRO A 172 15.37 12.77 3.79
CA PRO A 172 14.18 12.92 4.63
C PRO A 172 13.09 11.86 4.34
N LEU A 173 12.88 11.54 3.06
CA LEU A 173 11.94 10.49 2.65
C LEU A 173 12.41 9.12 3.15
N MET A 174 13.70 8.82 3.06
CA MET A 174 14.23 7.53 3.53
C MET A 174 14.13 7.38 5.05
N LYS A 175 14.31 8.45 5.80
CA LYS A 175 14.05 8.45 7.25
C LYS A 175 12.57 8.20 7.57
N TYR A 176 11.70 8.82 6.81
CA TYR A 176 10.26 8.56 6.90
C TYR A 176 9.95 7.10 6.60
N ALA A 177 10.50 6.54 5.53
CA ALA A 177 10.32 5.14 5.16
C ALA A 177 10.76 4.20 6.32
N GLU A 178 11.93 4.43 6.92
CA GLU A 178 12.40 3.66 8.07
C GLU A 178 11.42 3.75 9.26
N ARG A 179 10.82 4.89 9.47
CA ARG A 179 9.80 5.08 10.52
C ARG A 179 8.57 4.22 10.26
N LEU A 180 8.14 4.10 8.99
CA LEU A 180 7.03 3.22 8.61
C LEU A 180 7.41 1.75 8.78
N PHE A 181 8.59 1.35 8.34
CA PHE A 181 9.05 -0.04 8.36
C PHE A 181 9.31 -0.57 9.78
N SER A 182 9.56 0.31 10.73
CA SER A 182 9.76 -0.06 12.15
C SER A 182 8.46 -0.26 12.93
N ARG A 183 7.31 0.06 12.35
CA ARG A 183 6.01 -0.16 13.01
C ARG A 183 5.74 -1.66 13.14
N PRO A 184 5.30 -2.14 14.33
CA PRO A 184 5.01 -3.56 14.52
C PRO A 184 4.02 -4.13 13.50
N ALA A 185 2.95 -3.38 13.18
CA ALA A 185 1.96 -3.81 12.19
C ALA A 185 2.56 -3.97 10.79
N PHE A 186 3.48 -3.11 10.39
CA PHE A 186 4.19 -3.24 9.11
C PHE A 186 5.04 -4.52 9.07
N ILE A 187 5.78 -4.79 10.14
CA ILE A 187 6.64 -5.96 10.25
C ILE A 187 5.82 -7.24 10.17
N GLU A 188 4.71 -7.31 10.90
CA GLU A 188 3.82 -8.47 10.88
C GLU A 188 3.12 -8.67 9.53
N ALA A 189 2.83 -7.58 8.83
CA ALA A 189 2.17 -7.61 7.54
C ALA A 189 3.05 -8.16 6.39
N LEU A 190 4.37 -8.22 6.56
CA LEU A 190 5.28 -8.72 5.55
C LEU A 190 5.16 -10.25 5.39
N THR A 191 4.98 -10.69 4.15
CA THR A 191 5.09 -12.10 3.80
C THR A 191 6.58 -12.51 3.70
N ALA A 192 6.85 -13.81 3.70
CA ALA A 192 8.21 -14.32 3.54
C ALA A 192 8.87 -13.84 2.23
N PRO A 193 8.20 -13.89 1.06
CA PRO A 193 8.76 -13.33 -0.18
C PRO A 193 9.01 -11.82 -0.11
N GLU A 194 8.16 -11.07 0.58
CA GLU A 194 8.32 -9.62 0.70
C GLU A 194 9.49 -9.22 1.56
N ARG A 195 9.83 -10.02 2.57
CA ARG A 195 10.97 -9.73 3.48
C ARG A 195 12.31 -9.63 2.75
N VAL A 196 12.48 -10.34 1.65
CA VAL A 196 13.73 -10.36 0.87
C VAL A 196 13.78 -9.30 -0.24
N MET A 197 12.72 -8.52 -0.43
CA MET A 197 12.66 -7.48 -1.46
C MET A 197 13.52 -6.26 -1.16
N ARG A 198 13.82 -6.04 0.10
CA ARG A 198 14.67 -4.93 0.56
C ARG A 198 16.04 -5.47 0.99
N LYS A 199 17.11 -4.81 0.52
CA LYS A 199 18.50 -5.12 0.85
C LYS A 199 19.04 -4.25 1.99
#